data_42299e197aa8867d6039722cc8e3e1d2
#
_entry.id   42299e197aa8867d6039722cc8e3e1d2
#
_cell.length_a   1.000
_cell.length_b   1.000
_cell.length_c   1.000
_cell.angle_alpha   90.00
_cell.angle_beta   90.00
_cell.angle_gamma   90.00
#
_symmetry.space_group_name_H-M   'P 1'
#
loop_
_entity.id
_entity.type
_entity.pdbx_description
1 polymer ?
#
loop_
_entity_poly.entity_id
_entity_poly.type
_entity_poly.pdbx_seq_one_letter_code
_entity_poly.pdbx_strand_id
1 'polypeptide(L)'
;MKDRILKAFEESIDVKKNFINAKNADKILEIAKIIANAFNDGKKLLIFGNGGSSTDASHIASEFVNRFKIERPGLPAIALNTDMAVITSIANDYDFSEVFSKQLKSLSDDGDIVIAISTSGNSPNILKAMDVAKKKKLTTVALTGAKGDKFAKKATYAFIVPSDNTARIQETHITLGHVLCQMVEEILFEAPRKKKSE
;
A
#
# COMPACT_ATOMS: atom_id res chain seq x y z
N MET A 1 25.84 -9.46 21.73
CA MET A 1 24.39 -9.15 21.59
C MET A 1 24.14 -7.69 21.26
N LYS A 2 24.73 -6.72 21.97
CA LYS A 2 24.57 -5.28 21.70
C LYS A 2 24.89 -4.93 20.23
N ASP A 3 25.99 -5.41 19.69
CA ASP A 3 26.43 -5.16 18.31
C ASP A 3 25.41 -5.69 17.28
N ARG A 4 24.74 -6.81 17.57
CA ARG A 4 23.68 -7.34 16.69
C ARG A 4 22.44 -6.45 16.68
N ILE A 5 22.11 -5.82 17.81
CA ILE A 5 21.00 -4.88 17.90
C ILE A 5 21.33 -3.64 17.06
N LEU A 6 22.50 -3.04 17.26
CA LEU A 6 22.93 -1.87 16.48
C LEU A 6 22.92 -2.16 14.98
N LYS A 7 23.52 -3.30 14.58
CA LYS A 7 23.55 -3.73 13.18
C LYS A 7 22.15 -3.90 12.57
N ALA A 8 21.16 -4.39 13.32
CA ALA A 8 19.79 -4.52 12.82
C ALA A 8 19.14 -3.16 12.53
N PHE A 9 19.41 -2.13 13.36
CA PHE A 9 18.96 -0.76 13.09
C PHE A 9 19.68 -0.13 11.90
N GLU A 10 21.00 -0.31 11.83
CA GLU A 10 21.81 0.17 10.69
C GLU A 10 21.30 -0.42 9.37
N GLU A 11 21.08 -1.74 9.32
CA GLU A 11 20.50 -2.41 8.15
C GLU A 11 19.15 -1.80 7.75
N SER A 12 18.26 -1.52 8.71
CA SER A 12 16.97 -0.88 8.44
C SER A 12 17.13 0.52 7.85
N ILE A 13 18.05 1.32 8.38
CA ILE A 13 18.35 2.66 7.89
C ILE A 13 18.91 2.59 6.46
N ASP A 14 19.85 1.70 6.21
CA ASP A 14 20.50 1.56 4.92
C ASP A 14 19.54 1.09 3.82
N VAL A 15 18.65 0.13 4.12
CA VAL A 15 17.63 -0.30 3.17
C VAL A 15 16.71 0.87 2.81
N LYS A 16 16.29 1.69 3.77
CA LYS A 16 15.45 2.87 3.51
C LYS A 16 16.20 3.95 2.72
N LYS A 17 17.49 4.20 3.02
CA LYS A 17 18.33 5.13 2.25
C LYS A 17 18.50 4.69 0.80
N ASN A 18 18.72 3.39 0.57
CA ASN A 18 18.87 2.83 -0.76
C ASN A 18 17.55 2.79 -1.54
N PHE A 19 16.41 2.70 -0.83
CA PHE A 19 15.08 2.73 -1.45
C PHE A 19 14.70 4.13 -1.91
N ILE A 20 14.94 5.16 -1.07
CA ILE A 20 14.51 6.53 -1.41
C ILE A 20 15.54 7.22 -2.31
N ASN A 21 15.08 7.63 -3.46
CA ASN A 21 15.83 8.41 -4.44
C ASN A 21 14.86 9.34 -5.17
N ALA A 22 15.35 10.25 -6.00
CA ALA A 22 14.52 11.22 -6.74
C ALA A 22 13.40 10.53 -7.53
N LYS A 23 13.71 9.45 -8.25
CA LYS A 23 12.70 8.70 -9.04
C LYS A 23 11.58 8.12 -8.17
N ASN A 24 11.91 7.54 -7.01
CA ASN A 24 10.89 7.02 -6.10
C ASN A 24 10.13 8.15 -5.41
N ALA A 25 10.76 9.27 -5.07
CA ALA A 25 10.09 10.44 -4.52
C ALA A 25 9.05 11.02 -5.50
N ASP A 26 9.42 11.20 -6.77
CA ASP A 26 8.51 11.66 -7.83
C ASP A 26 7.33 10.69 -8.00
N LYS A 27 7.59 9.38 -8.01
CA LYS A 27 6.55 8.35 -8.10
C LYS A 27 5.61 8.37 -6.88
N ILE A 28 6.13 8.57 -5.68
CA ILE A 28 5.31 8.70 -4.46
C ILE A 28 4.38 9.91 -4.60
N LEU A 29 4.89 11.05 -5.02
CA LEU A 29 4.09 12.25 -5.23
C LEU A 29 3.03 12.07 -6.32
N GLU A 30 3.36 11.41 -7.42
CA GLU A 30 2.41 11.06 -8.49
C GLU A 30 1.26 10.18 -7.96
N ILE A 31 1.59 9.11 -7.23
CA ILE A 31 0.58 8.21 -6.65
C ILE A 31 -0.26 8.92 -5.60
N ALA A 32 0.32 9.78 -4.77
CA ALA A 32 -0.43 10.57 -3.80
C ALA A 32 -1.45 11.49 -4.49
N LYS A 33 -1.10 12.11 -5.61
CA LYS A 33 -2.03 12.92 -6.43
C LYS A 33 -3.16 12.06 -7.02
N ILE A 34 -2.84 10.85 -7.51
CA ILE A 34 -3.84 9.93 -8.05
C ILE A 34 -4.83 9.49 -6.96
N ILE A 35 -4.35 9.15 -5.76
CA ILE A 35 -5.19 8.78 -4.62
C ILE A 35 -6.06 9.97 -4.18
N ALA A 36 -5.48 11.18 -4.07
CA ALA A 36 -6.21 12.38 -3.71
C ALA A 36 -7.33 12.70 -4.71
N ASN A 37 -7.07 12.61 -6.01
CA ASN A 37 -8.07 12.81 -7.04
C ASN A 37 -9.17 11.75 -6.96
N ALA A 38 -8.82 10.48 -6.76
CA ALA A 38 -9.81 9.41 -6.58
C ALA A 38 -10.74 9.69 -5.38
N PHE A 39 -10.21 10.15 -4.25
CA PHE A 39 -11.03 10.54 -3.10
C PHE A 39 -11.95 11.73 -3.41
N ASN A 40 -11.47 12.76 -4.13
CA ASN A 40 -12.31 13.87 -4.59
C ASN A 40 -13.44 13.42 -5.52
N ASP A 41 -13.21 12.36 -6.32
CA ASP A 41 -14.18 11.77 -7.23
C ASP A 41 -15.10 10.75 -6.53
N GLY A 42 -15.07 10.67 -5.18
CA GLY A 42 -15.89 9.75 -4.38
C GLY A 42 -15.50 8.28 -4.51
N LYS A 43 -14.28 8.00 -4.97
CA LYS A 43 -13.71 6.65 -5.06
C LYS A 43 -13.02 6.26 -3.76
N LYS A 44 -12.68 4.97 -3.65
CA LYS A 44 -12.07 4.40 -2.44
C LYS A 44 -10.73 3.74 -2.71
N LEU A 45 -9.97 3.56 -1.64
CA LEU A 45 -8.71 2.84 -1.62
C LEU A 45 -8.93 1.44 -1.03
N LEU A 46 -8.54 0.40 -1.75
CA LEU A 46 -8.62 -0.99 -1.33
C LEU A 46 -7.20 -1.51 -1.08
N ILE A 47 -6.91 -1.97 0.13
CA ILE A 47 -5.56 -2.35 0.54
C ILE A 47 -5.59 -3.80 1.05
N PHE A 48 -4.59 -4.61 0.68
CA PHE A 48 -4.48 -5.97 1.19
C PHE A 48 -3.06 -6.51 1.18
N GLY A 49 -2.82 -7.46 2.06
CA GLY A 49 -1.56 -8.19 2.21
C GLY A 49 -1.74 -9.42 3.10
N ASN A 50 -0.67 -10.20 3.31
CA ASN A 50 -0.66 -11.36 4.19
C ASN A 50 0.27 -11.13 5.39
N GLY A 51 -0.01 -11.75 6.53
CA GLY A 51 0.84 -11.69 7.72
C GLY A 51 1.13 -10.25 8.16
N GLY A 52 2.40 -9.86 8.34
CA GLY A 52 2.79 -8.49 8.65
C GLY A 52 2.31 -7.46 7.62
N SER A 53 2.25 -7.83 6.34
CA SER A 53 1.69 -6.97 5.30
C SER A 53 0.17 -6.80 5.41
N SER A 54 -0.55 -7.69 6.11
CA SER A 54 -1.97 -7.48 6.43
C SER A 54 -2.14 -6.44 7.52
N THR A 55 -1.23 -6.42 8.51
CA THR A 55 -1.23 -5.37 9.54
C THR A 55 -0.85 -4.02 8.95
N ASP A 56 0.11 -3.95 8.03
CA ASP A 56 0.42 -2.73 7.29
C ASP A 56 -0.80 -2.22 6.50
N ALA A 57 -1.53 -3.12 5.82
CA ALA A 57 -2.74 -2.76 5.07
C ALA A 57 -3.82 -2.15 5.99
N SER A 58 -4.07 -2.77 7.14
CA SER A 58 -5.03 -2.26 8.14
C SER A 58 -4.58 -0.94 8.74
N HIS A 59 -3.29 -0.80 9.03
CA HIS A 59 -2.70 0.42 9.58
C HIS A 59 -2.86 1.57 8.59
N ILE A 60 -2.44 1.41 7.33
CA ILE A 60 -2.58 2.44 6.30
C ILE A 60 -4.05 2.82 6.09
N ALA A 61 -4.97 1.85 6.06
CA ALA A 61 -6.39 2.13 5.93
C ALA A 61 -6.92 2.96 7.10
N SER A 62 -6.50 2.67 8.33
CA SER A 62 -6.91 3.42 9.52
C SER A 62 -6.46 4.87 9.49
N GLU A 63 -5.26 5.16 8.97
CA GLU A 63 -4.75 6.52 8.82
C GLU A 63 -5.59 7.36 7.84
N PHE A 64 -6.16 6.74 6.80
CA PHE A 64 -7.08 7.42 5.89
C PHE A 64 -8.48 7.58 6.50
N VAL A 65 -9.04 6.53 7.10
CA VAL A 65 -10.42 6.52 7.62
C VAL A 65 -10.59 7.46 8.81
N ASN A 66 -9.62 7.51 9.71
CA ASN A 66 -9.66 8.43 10.85
C ASN A 66 -8.99 9.77 10.44
N ARG A 67 -7.75 9.97 10.79
CA ARG A 67 -6.89 11.10 10.41
C ARG A 67 -5.42 10.70 10.54
N PHE A 68 -4.52 11.41 9.86
CA PHE A 68 -3.08 11.18 10.02
C PHE A 68 -2.44 12.28 10.88
N LYS A 69 -2.23 13.47 10.35
CA LYS A 69 -1.57 14.58 11.08
C LYS A 69 -2.51 15.74 11.40
N ILE A 70 -3.49 16.01 10.56
CA ILE A 70 -4.41 17.14 10.73
C ILE A 70 -5.83 16.64 11.00
N GLU A 71 -6.64 17.45 11.67
CA GLU A 71 -8.07 17.19 11.84
C GLU A 71 -8.79 17.41 10.50
N ARG A 72 -9.49 16.38 10.02
CA ARG A 72 -10.16 16.36 8.71
C ARG A 72 -11.24 15.30 8.64
N PRO A 73 -12.17 15.39 7.68
CA PRO A 73 -13.09 14.27 7.40
C PRO A 73 -12.36 12.98 7.03
N GLY A 74 -12.93 11.84 7.40
CA GLY A 74 -12.41 10.52 7.01
C GLY A 74 -12.38 10.33 5.49
N LEU A 75 -11.38 9.60 5.01
CA LEU A 75 -11.22 9.25 3.59
C LEU A 75 -11.54 7.77 3.37
N PRO A 76 -12.22 7.39 2.27
CA PRO A 76 -12.73 6.03 2.09
C PRO A 76 -11.60 5.04 1.75
N ALA A 77 -11.12 4.31 2.75
CA ALA A 77 -10.12 3.25 2.60
C ALA A 77 -10.57 1.97 3.31
N ILE A 78 -10.37 0.82 2.67
CA ILE A 78 -10.78 -0.49 3.18
C ILE A 78 -9.60 -1.44 3.12
N ALA A 79 -9.23 -2.02 4.26
CA ALA A 79 -8.30 -3.15 4.31
C ALA A 79 -9.10 -4.46 4.14
N LEU A 80 -8.85 -5.20 3.05
CA LEU A 80 -9.60 -6.42 2.71
C LEU A 80 -9.26 -7.63 3.59
N ASN A 81 -8.38 -7.47 4.54
CA ASN A 81 -7.92 -8.52 5.46
C ASN A 81 -8.54 -8.41 6.88
N THR A 82 -9.52 -7.54 7.08
CA THR A 82 -10.08 -7.27 8.42
C THR A 82 -11.37 -8.02 8.72
N ASP A 83 -12.18 -8.34 7.74
CA ASP A 83 -13.39 -9.12 7.93
C ASP A 83 -13.09 -10.62 7.96
N MET A 84 -12.97 -11.17 9.16
CA MET A 84 -12.65 -12.58 9.37
C MET A 84 -13.76 -13.51 8.88
N ALA A 85 -15.03 -13.10 8.91
CA ALA A 85 -16.12 -13.91 8.39
C ALA A 85 -16.02 -14.06 6.87
N VAL A 86 -15.72 -12.98 6.16
CA VAL A 86 -15.50 -12.99 4.71
C VAL A 86 -14.27 -13.83 4.34
N ILE A 87 -13.15 -13.66 5.04
CA ILE A 87 -11.92 -14.41 4.77
C ILE A 87 -12.14 -15.92 5.00
N THR A 88 -12.71 -16.28 6.14
CA THR A 88 -12.88 -17.69 6.51
C THR A 88 -13.92 -18.40 5.64
N SER A 89 -15.04 -17.74 5.29
CA SER A 89 -16.05 -18.32 4.39
C SER A 89 -15.47 -18.55 2.99
N ILE A 90 -14.77 -17.57 2.42
CA ILE A 90 -14.15 -17.74 1.11
C ILE A 90 -13.08 -18.86 1.13
N ALA A 91 -12.25 -18.88 2.17
CA ALA A 91 -11.20 -19.90 2.30
C ALA A 91 -11.78 -21.31 2.46
N ASN A 92 -12.90 -21.46 3.19
CA ASN A 92 -13.58 -22.73 3.42
C ASN A 92 -14.34 -23.21 2.17
N ASP A 93 -15.11 -22.35 1.52
CA ASP A 93 -16.01 -22.72 0.44
C ASP A 93 -15.29 -22.84 -0.92
N TYR A 94 -14.14 -22.20 -1.08
CA TYR A 94 -13.36 -22.18 -2.31
C TYR A 94 -11.89 -22.53 -2.08
N ASP A 95 -11.05 -21.51 -1.80
CA ASP A 95 -9.62 -21.64 -1.53
C ASP A 95 -9.07 -20.34 -0.98
N PHE A 96 -8.04 -20.40 -0.13
CA PHE A 96 -7.40 -19.21 0.43
C PHE A 96 -6.83 -18.28 -0.65
N SER A 97 -6.50 -18.81 -1.83
CA SER A 97 -6.04 -17.98 -2.95
C SER A 97 -7.11 -17.04 -3.51
N GLU A 98 -8.39 -17.23 -3.16
CA GLU A 98 -9.51 -16.42 -3.63
C GLU A 98 -9.93 -15.29 -2.66
N VAL A 99 -9.37 -15.25 -1.44
CA VAL A 99 -9.87 -14.36 -0.38
C VAL A 99 -9.88 -12.88 -0.77
N PHE A 100 -8.90 -12.40 -1.51
CA PHE A 100 -8.85 -11.01 -1.97
C PHE A 100 -9.50 -10.82 -3.35
N SER A 101 -9.38 -11.79 -4.24
CA SER A 101 -9.95 -11.72 -5.59
C SER A 101 -11.47 -11.62 -5.57
N LYS A 102 -12.14 -12.38 -4.68
CA LYS A 102 -13.60 -12.32 -4.51
C LYS A 102 -14.05 -11.00 -3.89
N GLN A 103 -13.35 -10.52 -2.88
CA GLN A 103 -13.65 -9.22 -2.29
C GLN A 103 -13.50 -8.08 -3.30
N LEU A 104 -12.42 -8.05 -4.10
CA LEU A 104 -12.25 -7.06 -5.16
C LEU A 104 -13.38 -7.12 -6.21
N LYS A 105 -13.81 -8.32 -6.61
CA LYS A 105 -14.96 -8.45 -7.55
C LYS A 105 -16.22 -7.79 -7.02
N SER A 106 -16.47 -7.91 -5.72
CA SER A 106 -17.71 -7.46 -5.07
C SER A 106 -17.68 -6.00 -4.62
N LEU A 107 -16.52 -5.52 -4.16
CA LEU A 107 -16.41 -4.23 -3.47
C LEU A 107 -15.83 -3.11 -4.32
N SER A 108 -15.11 -3.44 -5.41
CA SER A 108 -14.47 -2.40 -6.21
C SER A 108 -15.36 -1.87 -7.31
N ASP A 109 -15.33 -0.55 -7.47
CA ASP A 109 -15.97 0.21 -8.54
C ASP A 109 -14.93 0.81 -9.49
N ASP A 110 -15.37 1.28 -10.64
CA ASP A 110 -14.50 1.96 -11.60
C ASP A 110 -13.91 3.24 -10.99
N GLY A 111 -12.61 3.43 -11.18
CA GLY A 111 -11.84 4.55 -10.61
C GLY A 111 -11.30 4.31 -9.20
N ASP A 112 -11.62 3.19 -8.55
CA ASP A 112 -11.00 2.82 -7.28
C ASP A 112 -9.50 2.51 -7.43
N ILE A 113 -8.77 2.70 -6.34
CA ILE A 113 -7.34 2.43 -6.26
C ILE A 113 -7.08 1.16 -5.43
N VAL A 114 -6.11 0.36 -5.86
CA VAL A 114 -5.68 -0.86 -5.14
C VAL A 114 -4.23 -0.73 -4.71
N ILE A 115 -3.94 -0.93 -3.43
CA ILE A 115 -2.58 -1.15 -2.92
C ILE A 115 -2.47 -2.61 -2.50
N ALA A 116 -1.60 -3.37 -3.17
CA ALA A 116 -1.33 -4.77 -2.87
C ALA A 116 0.08 -4.93 -2.30
N ILE A 117 0.20 -5.58 -1.14
CA ILE A 117 1.45 -5.70 -0.38
C ILE A 117 1.88 -7.16 -0.32
N SER A 118 3.05 -7.47 -0.88
CA SER A 118 3.64 -8.82 -0.85
C SER A 118 5.17 -8.77 -0.86
N THR A 119 5.81 -9.05 0.27
CA THR A 119 7.28 -9.00 0.38
C THR A 119 7.99 -9.92 -0.60
N SER A 120 7.45 -11.13 -0.84
CA SER A 120 7.99 -12.11 -1.79
C SER A 120 7.52 -11.92 -3.24
N GLY A 121 6.37 -11.24 -3.43
CA GLY A 121 5.72 -11.11 -4.73
C GLY A 121 5.14 -12.41 -5.32
N ASN A 122 5.06 -13.49 -4.52
CA ASN A 122 4.67 -14.82 -5.01
C ASN A 122 3.39 -15.38 -4.36
N SER A 123 2.71 -14.63 -3.50
CA SER A 123 1.51 -15.08 -2.79
C SER A 123 0.34 -15.28 -3.77
N PRO A 124 -0.23 -16.52 -3.90
CA PRO A 124 -1.26 -16.80 -4.91
C PRO A 124 -2.51 -15.92 -4.77
N ASN A 125 -2.98 -15.67 -3.54
CA ASN A 125 -4.14 -14.81 -3.28
C ASN A 125 -3.92 -13.35 -3.72
N ILE A 126 -2.69 -12.82 -3.53
CA ILE A 126 -2.31 -11.49 -4.00
C ILE A 126 -2.29 -11.45 -5.53
N LEU A 127 -1.65 -12.43 -6.17
CA LEU A 127 -1.54 -12.50 -7.63
C LEU A 127 -2.90 -12.63 -8.31
N LYS A 128 -3.80 -13.49 -7.79
CA LYS A 128 -5.19 -13.60 -8.30
C LYS A 128 -5.98 -12.29 -8.14
N ALA A 129 -5.82 -11.60 -7.02
CA ALA A 129 -6.45 -10.31 -6.80
C ALA A 129 -5.96 -9.25 -7.81
N MET A 130 -4.65 -9.21 -8.11
CA MET A 130 -4.10 -8.32 -9.13
C MET A 130 -4.64 -8.62 -10.54
N ASP A 131 -4.87 -9.90 -10.87
CA ASP A 131 -5.48 -10.26 -12.15
C ASP A 131 -6.94 -9.77 -12.25
N VAL A 132 -7.68 -9.75 -11.13
CA VAL A 132 -9.02 -9.14 -11.06
C VAL A 132 -8.94 -7.62 -11.21
N ALA A 133 -8.04 -6.97 -10.47
CA ALA A 133 -7.85 -5.52 -10.55
C ALA A 133 -7.52 -5.06 -11.98
N LYS A 134 -6.65 -5.81 -12.66
CA LYS A 134 -6.31 -5.56 -14.07
C LYS A 134 -7.52 -5.71 -15.01
N LYS A 135 -8.32 -6.77 -14.83
CA LYS A 135 -9.55 -6.98 -15.65
C LYS A 135 -10.57 -5.87 -15.44
N LYS A 136 -10.68 -5.35 -14.22
CA LYS A 136 -11.56 -4.22 -13.87
C LYS A 136 -10.94 -2.85 -14.22
N LYS A 137 -9.73 -2.81 -14.77
CA LYS A 137 -8.98 -1.60 -15.14
C LYS A 137 -8.72 -0.65 -13.98
N LEU A 138 -8.60 -1.19 -12.76
CA LEU A 138 -8.29 -0.41 -11.56
C LEU A 138 -6.83 0.07 -11.61
N THR A 139 -6.57 1.23 -11.06
CA THR A 139 -5.19 1.68 -10.82
C THR A 139 -4.60 0.87 -9.65
N THR A 140 -3.46 0.24 -9.88
CA THR A 140 -2.84 -0.67 -8.92
C THR A 140 -1.45 -0.22 -8.52
N VAL A 141 -1.15 -0.31 -7.22
CA VAL A 141 0.17 -0.04 -6.63
C VAL A 141 0.66 -1.32 -5.95
N ALA A 142 1.78 -1.87 -6.40
CA ALA A 142 2.42 -3.03 -5.78
C ALA A 142 3.55 -2.59 -4.85
N LEU A 143 3.55 -3.09 -3.60
CA LEU A 143 4.65 -2.95 -2.66
C LEU A 143 5.32 -4.31 -2.48
N THR A 144 6.63 -4.42 -2.79
CA THR A 144 7.32 -5.72 -2.77
C THR A 144 8.81 -5.60 -2.41
N GLY A 145 9.48 -6.74 -2.18
CA GLY A 145 10.92 -6.81 -2.00
C GLY A 145 11.66 -7.14 -3.30
N ALA A 146 12.97 -7.31 -3.23
CA ALA A 146 13.86 -7.51 -4.37
C ALA A 146 13.49 -8.70 -5.28
N LYS A 147 12.82 -9.73 -4.73
CA LYS A 147 12.40 -10.92 -5.49
C LYS A 147 11.03 -10.79 -6.15
N GLY A 148 10.35 -9.65 -6.00
CA GLY A 148 8.97 -9.45 -6.43
C GLY A 148 8.75 -8.94 -7.85
N ASP A 149 9.72 -9.04 -8.74
CA ASP A 149 9.66 -8.51 -10.12
C ASP A 149 8.40 -8.92 -10.91
N LYS A 150 8.01 -10.19 -10.81
CA LYS A 150 6.81 -10.71 -11.51
C LYS A 150 5.53 -10.05 -11.01
N PHE A 151 5.45 -9.81 -9.72
CA PHE A 151 4.32 -9.12 -9.10
C PHE A 151 4.33 -7.62 -9.46
N ALA A 152 5.49 -6.97 -9.39
CA ALA A 152 5.67 -5.57 -9.76
C ALA A 152 5.20 -5.29 -11.21
N LYS A 153 5.50 -6.20 -12.15
CA LYS A 153 5.08 -6.09 -13.56
C LYS A 153 3.56 -6.24 -13.79
N LYS A 154 2.81 -6.74 -12.82
CA LYS A 154 1.34 -6.83 -12.90
C LYS A 154 0.63 -5.54 -12.48
N ALA A 155 1.32 -4.61 -11.83
CA ALA A 155 0.77 -3.38 -11.31
C ALA A 155 1.00 -2.19 -12.26
N THR A 156 0.14 -1.16 -12.15
CA THR A 156 0.32 0.13 -12.82
C THR A 156 1.56 0.84 -12.28
N TYR A 157 1.73 0.81 -10.95
CA TYR A 157 2.89 1.34 -10.24
C TYR A 157 3.47 0.27 -9.32
N ALA A 158 4.78 0.28 -9.15
CA ALA A 158 5.43 -0.63 -8.22
C ALA A 158 6.58 0.04 -7.47
N PHE A 159 6.70 -0.33 -6.18
CA PHE A 159 7.84 -0.04 -5.35
C PHE A 159 8.52 -1.35 -4.96
N ILE A 160 9.79 -1.47 -5.32
CA ILE A 160 10.64 -2.63 -5.03
C ILE A 160 11.66 -2.20 -3.99
N VAL A 161 11.52 -2.71 -2.77
CA VAL A 161 12.50 -2.49 -1.70
C VAL A 161 13.74 -3.32 -1.99
N PRO A 162 14.96 -2.73 -2.01
CA PRO A 162 16.19 -3.44 -2.36
C PRO A 162 16.70 -4.31 -1.19
N SER A 163 15.89 -5.28 -0.77
CA SER A 163 16.20 -6.21 0.32
C SER A 163 15.48 -7.54 0.11
N ASP A 164 16.11 -8.62 0.60
CA ASP A 164 15.51 -9.96 0.71
C ASP A 164 15.06 -10.28 2.15
N ASN A 165 15.39 -9.40 3.11
CA ASN A 165 14.99 -9.53 4.50
C ASN A 165 13.56 -9.01 4.69
N THR A 166 12.62 -9.92 4.99
CA THR A 166 11.19 -9.58 5.14
C THR A 166 10.94 -8.44 6.13
N ALA A 167 11.65 -8.42 7.27
CA ALA A 167 11.48 -7.35 8.26
C ALA A 167 11.89 -5.98 7.68
N ARG A 168 13.04 -5.90 7.03
CA ARG A 168 13.52 -4.66 6.39
C ARG A 168 12.59 -4.17 5.27
N ILE A 169 12.01 -5.12 4.52
CA ILE A 169 11.02 -4.81 3.48
C ILE A 169 9.76 -4.21 4.12
N GLN A 170 9.19 -4.85 5.14
CA GLN A 170 7.99 -4.37 5.83
C GLN A 170 8.20 -3.02 6.50
N GLU A 171 9.32 -2.81 7.19
CA GLU A 171 9.67 -1.50 7.77
C GLU A 171 9.73 -0.37 6.72
N THR A 172 10.13 -0.69 5.50
CA THR A 172 10.13 0.27 4.39
C THR A 172 8.73 0.47 3.81
N HIS A 173 7.92 -0.61 3.72
CA HIS A 173 6.54 -0.53 3.24
C HIS A 173 5.67 0.36 4.15
N ILE A 174 5.75 0.18 5.48
CA ILE A 174 4.96 1.04 6.38
C ILE A 174 5.46 2.49 6.37
N THR A 175 6.77 2.72 6.25
CA THR A 175 7.31 4.08 6.07
C THR A 175 6.75 4.74 4.82
N LEU A 176 6.71 4.02 3.68
CA LEU A 176 6.10 4.48 2.45
C LEU A 176 4.60 4.75 2.62
N GLY A 177 3.88 3.87 3.31
CA GLY A 177 2.46 4.04 3.63
C GLY A 177 2.20 5.35 4.38
N HIS A 178 2.97 5.65 5.43
CA HIS A 178 2.87 6.91 6.18
C HIS A 178 3.18 8.13 5.30
N VAL A 179 4.20 8.05 4.43
CA VAL A 179 4.52 9.14 3.51
C VAL A 179 3.39 9.37 2.51
N LEU A 180 2.77 8.31 1.99
CA LEU A 180 1.59 8.45 1.12
C LEU A 180 0.41 9.09 1.85
N CYS A 181 0.11 8.67 3.09
CA CYS A 181 -0.94 9.28 3.91
C CYS A 181 -0.68 10.78 4.10
N GLN A 182 0.55 11.14 4.46
CA GLN A 182 0.94 12.55 4.65
C GLN A 182 0.76 13.35 3.36
N MET A 183 1.28 12.87 2.22
CA MET A 183 1.21 13.60 0.95
C MET A 183 -0.22 13.75 0.45
N VAL A 184 -1.07 12.71 0.60
CA VAL A 184 -2.49 12.80 0.24
C VAL A 184 -3.21 13.83 1.12
N GLU A 185 -2.93 13.84 2.42
CA GLU A 185 -3.51 14.79 3.37
C GLU A 185 -3.10 16.24 3.04
N GLU A 186 -1.82 16.48 2.75
CA GLU A 186 -1.31 17.78 2.32
C GLU A 186 -1.95 18.25 1.00
N ILE A 187 -2.13 17.35 0.02
CA ILE A 187 -2.74 17.67 -1.28
C ILE A 187 -4.22 18.06 -1.12
N LEU A 188 -4.95 17.32 -0.28
CA LEU A 188 -6.40 17.52 -0.14
C LEU A 188 -6.78 18.69 0.78
N PHE A 189 -6.00 18.94 1.84
CA PHE A 189 -6.44 19.76 2.96
C PHE A 189 -5.47 20.91 3.32
N GLU A 190 -4.20 20.88 2.90
CA GLU A 190 -3.32 22.01 3.09
C GLU A 190 -3.52 23.03 1.95
N ALA A 191 -3.90 24.25 2.27
CA ALA A 191 -3.92 25.34 1.31
C ALA A 191 -2.49 25.56 0.76
N PRO A 192 -2.32 25.91 -0.52
CA PRO A 192 -1.00 26.19 -1.09
C PRO A 192 -0.30 27.23 -0.22
N ARG A 193 0.81 26.83 0.42
CA ARG A 193 1.64 27.76 1.20
C ARG A 193 1.99 28.93 0.30
N LYS A 194 1.46 30.12 0.61
CA LYS A 194 1.92 31.37 -0.04
C LYS A 194 3.44 31.37 0.11
N LYS A 195 4.18 31.35 -1.01
CA LYS A 195 5.62 31.59 -0.98
C LYS A 195 5.82 32.87 -0.18
N LYS A 196 6.47 32.80 0.98
CA LYS A 196 6.99 33.99 1.63
C LYS A 196 7.92 34.60 0.60
N SER A 197 7.53 35.76 0.06
CA SER A 197 8.43 36.60 -0.70
C SER A 197 9.57 37.00 0.24
N GLU A 198 10.77 36.49 -0.03
CA GLU A 198 12.00 37.03 0.53
C GLU A 198 12.23 38.45 0.04
#